data_030ba796fc236b51ee569dcfc360d9eb
#
_entry.id   030ba796fc236b51ee569dcfc360d9eb
#
_cell.length_a   1.000
_cell.length_b   1.000
_cell.length_c   1.000
_cell.angle_alpha   90.00
_cell.angle_beta   90.00
_cell.angle_gamma   90.00
#
_symmetry.space_group_name_H-M   'P 1'
#
loop_
_entity.id
_entity.type
_entity.pdbx_description
1 polymer ?
#
loop_
_entity_poly.entity_id
_entity_poly.type
_entity_poly.pdbx_seq_one_letter_code
_entity_poly.pdbx_strand_id
1 'polypeptide(L)'
;MAAPLLSFEDLGLIQGSGWLFSGLDIHIGAKDRLALIGRNGAGKTTLLRLIAGEVEADRGKRSVVPGTHVVMLEQDPDVSGFATLRDFTQKLPNPPALHEIEAIADQIGIDLSREAATASGGERRRAAICRALASEPDILLLDE
;
A
#
# COMPACT_ATOMS: atom_id res chain seq x y z
N MET A 1 -23.68 -8.48 9.61
CA MET A 1 -22.60 -7.55 9.18
C MET A 1 -21.25 -8.04 9.70
N ALA A 2 -20.30 -8.15 8.80
CA ALA A 2 -18.93 -8.48 9.22
C ALA A 2 -18.32 -7.26 9.94
N ALA A 3 -17.53 -7.52 11.00
CA ALA A 3 -16.77 -6.48 11.65
C ALA A 3 -15.71 -5.91 10.71
N PRO A 4 -15.38 -4.62 10.81
CA PRO A 4 -14.34 -4.05 9.98
C PRO A 4 -12.96 -4.66 10.29
N LEU A 5 -12.13 -4.82 9.27
CA LEU A 5 -10.75 -5.29 9.42
C LEU A 5 -9.87 -4.23 10.07
N LEU A 6 -10.13 -2.98 9.76
CA LEU A 6 -9.40 -1.84 10.28
C LEU A 6 -10.37 -0.68 10.53
N SER A 7 -10.20 0.00 11.65
CA SER A 7 -11.02 1.15 12.01
C SER A 7 -10.17 2.25 12.64
N PHE A 8 -10.55 3.49 12.36
CA PHE A 8 -10.13 4.65 13.14
C PHE A 8 -11.36 5.28 13.77
N GLU A 9 -11.26 5.63 15.05
CA GLU A 9 -12.28 6.36 15.78
C GLU A 9 -11.67 7.68 16.24
N ASP A 10 -12.34 8.78 15.90
CA ASP A 10 -11.95 10.14 16.27
C ASP A 10 -10.51 10.47 15.84
N LEU A 11 -10.12 10.06 14.63
CA LEU A 11 -8.77 10.25 14.10
C LEU A 11 -8.44 11.74 13.99
N GLY A 12 -7.32 12.11 14.55
CA GLY A 12 -6.77 13.46 14.41
C GLY A 12 -5.27 13.40 14.18
N LEU A 13 -4.78 14.24 13.29
CA LEU A 13 -3.36 14.39 13.00
C LEU A 13 -3.02 15.86 12.85
N ILE A 14 -1.99 16.29 13.55
CA ILE A 14 -1.46 17.65 13.50
C ILE A 14 -0.31 17.67 12.48
N GLN A 15 -0.36 18.65 11.58
CA GLN A 15 0.73 18.88 10.66
C GLN A 15 1.02 20.40 10.65
N GLY A 16 2.27 20.75 10.96
CA GLY A 16 2.63 22.16 11.12
C GLY A 16 1.92 22.80 12.33
N SER A 17 1.19 23.86 12.10
CA SER A 17 0.52 24.63 13.16
C SER A 17 -0.95 24.27 13.36
N GLY A 18 -1.48 23.27 12.65
CA GLY A 18 -2.91 22.96 12.73
C GLY A 18 -3.23 21.49 12.46
N TRP A 19 -4.49 21.18 12.63
CA TRP A 19 -5.01 19.85 12.36
C TRP A 19 -5.11 19.60 10.86
N LEU A 20 -4.45 18.55 10.37
CA LEU A 20 -4.66 18.06 9.02
C LEU A 20 -5.98 17.27 8.94
N PHE A 21 -6.22 16.42 9.95
CA PHE A 21 -7.48 15.69 10.15
C PHE A 21 -7.93 15.87 11.59
N SER A 22 -9.25 15.86 11.83
CA SER A 22 -9.82 15.93 13.15
C SER A 22 -11.20 15.27 13.17
N GLY A 23 -11.43 14.40 14.14
CA GLY A 23 -12.72 13.75 14.31
C GLY A 23 -13.12 12.81 13.18
N LEU A 24 -12.15 12.20 12.53
CA LEU A 24 -12.40 11.36 11.36
C LEU A 24 -12.60 9.90 11.77
N ASP A 25 -13.74 9.34 11.40
CA ASP A 25 -14.05 7.93 11.60
C ASP A 25 -13.91 7.19 10.28
N ILE A 26 -13.16 6.09 10.29
CA ILE A 26 -12.93 5.27 9.10
C ILE A 26 -13.13 3.81 9.48
N HIS A 27 -13.89 3.09 8.65
CA HIS A 27 -14.11 1.65 8.82
C HIS A 27 -13.86 0.97 7.48
N ILE A 28 -12.93 0.00 7.46
CA ILE A 28 -12.59 -0.76 6.26
C ILE A 28 -12.91 -2.22 6.52
N GLY A 29 -13.88 -2.74 5.81
CA GLY A 29 -14.31 -4.13 5.90
C GLY A 29 -13.68 -5.01 4.82
N ALA A 30 -13.87 -6.31 4.95
CA ALA A 30 -13.45 -7.26 3.93
C ALA A 30 -14.16 -6.97 2.60
N LYS A 31 -13.42 -6.98 1.51
CA LYS A 31 -13.91 -6.71 0.16
C LYS A 31 -14.39 -5.27 -0.10
N ASP A 32 -14.16 -4.36 0.84
CA ASP A 32 -14.46 -2.95 0.59
C ASP A 32 -13.57 -2.39 -0.52
N ARG A 33 -14.15 -1.55 -1.35
CA ARG A 33 -13.44 -0.79 -2.39
C ARG A 33 -13.75 0.67 -2.19
N LEU A 34 -12.80 1.38 -1.60
CA LEU A 34 -12.97 2.77 -1.22
C LEU A 34 -12.07 3.65 -2.09
N ALA A 35 -12.54 4.84 -2.41
CA ALA A 35 -11.75 5.83 -3.13
C ALA A 35 -11.58 7.07 -2.26
N LEU A 36 -10.35 7.55 -2.17
CA LEU A 36 -10.01 8.77 -1.47
C LEU A 36 -9.77 9.87 -2.49
N ILE A 37 -10.68 10.84 -2.51
CA ILE A 37 -10.67 11.91 -3.49
C ILE A 37 -10.33 13.23 -2.82
N GLY A 38 -9.47 14.01 -3.45
CA GLY A 38 -9.06 15.31 -2.95
C GLY A 38 -7.98 15.91 -3.83
N ARG A 39 -7.66 17.17 -3.57
CA ARG A 39 -6.57 17.86 -4.26
C ARG A 39 -5.22 17.32 -3.81
N ASN A 40 -4.20 17.45 -4.66
CA ASN A 40 -2.83 17.17 -4.26
C ASN A 40 -2.46 18.07 -3.07
N GLY A 41 -1.82 17.50 -2.06
CA GLY A 41 -1.51 18.21 -0.83
C GLY A 41 -2.62 18.25 0.21
N ALA A 42 -3.77 17.62 -0.05
CA ALA A 42 -4.88 17.55 0.91
C ALA A 42 -4.65 16.50 2.03
N GLY A 43 -3.53 15.80 1.99
CA GLY A 43 -3.20 14.79 3.01
C GLY A 43 -3.59 13.37 2.65
N LYS A 44 -3.91 13.07 1.39
CA LYS A 44 -4.29 11.72 0.95
C LYS A 44 -3.20 10.69 1.24
N THR A 45 -1.98 10.97 0.84
CA THR A 45 -0.84 10.09 1.10
C THR A 45 -0.62 9.89 2.59
N THR A 46 -0.73 10.97 3.38
CA THR A 46 -0.60 10.90 4.84
C THR A 46 -1.67 10.02 5.46
N LEU A 47 -2.92 10.14 4.99
CA LEU A 47 -4.01 9.30 5.47
C LEU A 47 -3.76 7.82 5.12
N LEU A 48 -3.28 7.54 3.92
CA LEU A 48 -2.92 6.16 3.54
C LEU A 48 -1.82 5.61 4.44
N ARG A 49 -0.82 6.42 4.78
CA ARG A 49 0.25 6.03 5.70
C ARG A 49 -0.25 5.77 7.12
N LEU A 50 -1.23 6.56 7.58
CA LEU A 50 -1.90 6.31 8.86
C LEU A 50 -2.62 4.96 8.84
N ILE A 51 -3.33 4.66 7.76
CA ILE A 51 -4.02 3.37 7.59
C ILE A 51 -3.01 2.22 7.55
N ALA A 52 -1.89 2.40 6.87
CA ALA A 52 -0.83 1.40 6.80
C ALA A 52 -0.10 1.19 8.14
N GLY A 53 -0.24 2.12 9.07
CA GLY A 53 0.45 2.06 10.36
C GLY A 53 1.87 2.61 10.34
N GLU A 54 2.25 3.31 9.27
CA GLU A 54 3.59 3.92 9.15
C GLU A 54 3.71 5.23 9.92
N VAL A 55 2.59 5.86 10.22
CA VAL A 55 2.53 7.13 10.97
C VAL A 55 1.52 6.95 12.09
N GLU A 56 1.83 7.51 13.25
CA GLU A 56 0.92 7.50 14.40
C GLU A 56 0.05 8.74 14.39
N ALA A 57 -1.21 8.57 14.80
CA ALA A 57 -2.15 9.68 14.95
C ALA A 57 -1.89 10.43 16.26
N ASP A 58 -2.16 11.73 16.26
CA ASP A 58 -2.08 12.56 17.48
C ASP A 58 -3.32 12.39 18.36
N ARG A 59 -4.42 11.94 17.77
CA ARG A 59 -5.68 11.72 18.45
C ARG A 59 -6.42 10.54 17.83
N GLY A 60 -7.20 9.87 18.63
CA GLY A 60 -8.04 8.76 18.16
C GLY A 60 -7.38 7.42 18.33
N LYS A 61 -8.11 6.38 17.93
CA LYS A 61 -7.67 5.01 18.10
C LYS A 61 -7.72 4.27 16.78
N ARG A 62 -6.62 3.59 16.46
CA ARG A 62 -6.52 2.65 15.34
C ARG A 62 -6.75 1.24 15.86
N SER A 63 -7.71 0.55 15.29
CA SER A 63 -8.02 -0.84 15.64
C SER A 63 -7.89 -1.71 14.41
N VAL A 64 -7.11 -2.77 14.49
CA VAL A 64 -6.88 -3.72 13.38
C VAL A 64 -7.09 -5.12 13.89
N VAL A 65 -7.84 -5.91 13.14
CA VAL A 65 -8.01 -7.34 13.46
C VAL A 65 -6.64 -8.02 13.39
N PRO A 66 -6.24 -8.78 14.42
CA PRO A 66 -4.96 -9.48 14.42
C PRO A 66 -4.81 -10.37 13.18
N GLY A 67 -3.62 -10.33 12.57
CA GLY A 67 -3.33 -11.10 11.36
C GLY A 67 -3.73 -10.40 10.06
N THR A 68 -4.34 -9.22 10.12
CA THR A 68 -4.68 -8.44 8.91
C THR A 68 -3.40 -7.96 8.24
N HIS A 69 -3.24 -8.32 6.97
CA HIS A 69 -2.08 -7.94 6.18
C HIS A 69 -2.43 -6.70 5.35
N VAL A 70 -1.82 -5.57 5.68
CA VAL A 70 -2.01 -4.28 4.99
C VAL A 70 -0.77 -4.00 4.15
N VAL A 71 -0.97 -3.75 2.86
CA VAL A 71 0.10 -3.41 1.93
C VAL A 71 -0.21 -2.07 1.30
N MET A 72 0.76 -1.16 1.30
CA MET A 72 0.67 0.13 0.62
C MET A 72 1.53 0.11 -0.63
N LEU A 73 0.91 0.46 -1.75
CA LEU A 73 1.60 0.64 -3.03
C LEU A 73 1.86 2.12 -3.24
N GLU A 74 3.14 2.49 -3.22
CA GLU A 74 3.56 3.86 -3.41
C GLU A 74 3.41 4.29 -4.87
N GLN A 75 3.26 5.60 -5.08
CA GLN A 75 3.12 6.18 -6.40
C GLN A 75 4.35 5.94 -7.29
N ASP A 76 5.54 6.07 -6.70
CA ASP A 76 6.82 5.86 -7.42
C ASP A 76 7.67 4.86 -6.62
N PRO A 77 7.55 3.56 -6.92
CA PRO A 77 8.28 2.54 -6.18
C PRO A 77 9.79 2.67 -6.36
N ASP A 78 10.54 2.56 -5.26
CA ASP A 78 11.99 2.57 -5.28
C ASP A 78 12.53 1.16 -5.52
N VAL A 79 13.10 0.97 -6.70
CA VAL A 79 13.73 -0.30 -7.10
C VAL A 79 15.27 -0.24 -7.04
N SER A 80 15.82 0.84 -6.48
CA SER A 80 17.27 0.98 -6.34
C SER A 80 17.85 -0.12 -5.45
N GLY A 81 19.06 -0.53 -5.75
CA GLY A 81 19.72 -1.62 -5.02
C GLY A 81 19.36 -3.03 -5.50
N PHE A 82 18.46 -3.16 -6.47
CA PHE A 82 18.12 -4.44 -7.09
C PHE A 82 18.70 -4.52 -8.50
N ALA A 83 19.19 -5.70 -8.89
CA ALA A 83 19.71 -5.91 -10.23
C ALA A 83 18.58 -6.01 -11.26
N THR A 84 17.52 -6.76 -10.93
CA THR A 84 16.36 -6.96 -11.79
C THR A 84 15.06 -6.65 -11.05
N LEU A 85 13.98 -6.49 -11.82
CA LEU A 85 12.65 -6.33 -11.23
C LEU A 85 12.22 -7.61 -10.47
N ARG A 86 12.68 -8.77 -10.91
CA ARG A 86 12.45 -10.04 -10.21
C ARG A 86 13.01 -9.98 -8.79
N ASP A 87 14.24 -9.51 -8.63
CA ASP A 87 14.88 -9.38 -7.32
C ASP A 87 14.05 -8.47 -6.40
N PHE A 88 13.56 -7.36 -6.95
CA PHE A 88 12.68 -6.45 -6.23
C PHE A 88 11.40 -7.14 -5.75
N THR A 89 10.76 -7.96 -6.60
CA THR A 89 9.51 -8.64 -6.22
C THR A 89 9.71 -9.70 -5.15
N GLN A 90 10.91 -10.25 -5.03
CA GLN A 90 11.21 -11.32 -4.07
C GLN A 90 11.74 -10.81 -2.72
N LYS A 91 12.00 -9.53 -2.59
CA LYS A 91 12.54 -8.95 -1.33
C LYS A 91 11.42 -8.69 -0.33
N LEU A 92 10.93 -9.76 0.27
CA LEU A 92 9.89 -9.77 1.30
C LEU A 92 10.30 -10.73 2.42
N PRO A 93 9.82 -10.53 3.66
CA PRO A 93 10.11 -11.45 4.76
C PRO A 93 9.70 -12.90 4.47
N ASN A 94 8.54 -13.08 3.83
CA ASN A 94 8.04 -14.37 3.40
C ASN A 94 7.67 -14.27 1.93
N PRO A 95 8.66 -14.34 1.01
CA PRO A 95 8.38 -14.13 -0.39
C PRO A 95 7.48 -15.25 -0.93
N PRO A 96 6.52 -14.90 -1.80
CA PRO A 96 5.73 -15.91 -2.49
C PRO A 96 6.61 -16.70 -3.45
N ALA A 97 6.13 -17.87 -3.85
CA ALA A 97 6.87 -18.70 -4.80
C ALA A 97 7.06 -17.96 -6.14
N LEU A 98 8.22 -18.16 -6.75
CA LEU A 98 8.57 -17.46 -8.00
C LEU A 98 7.52 -17.69 -9.10
N HIS A 99 6.99 -18.92 -9.22
CA HIS A 99 5.97 -19.21 -10.23
C HIS A 99 4.66 -18.43 -10.02
N GLU A 100 4.32 -18.12 -8.78
CA GLU A 100 3.14 -17.29 -8.47
C GLU A 100 3.38 -15.84 -8.90
N ILE A 101 4.57 -15.32 -8.62
CA ILE A 101 4.96 -13.97 -9.03
C ILE A 101 4.96 -13.87 -10.56
N GLU A 102 5.52 -14.85 -11.24
CA GLU A 102 5.60 -14.87 -12.72
C GLU A 102 4.22 -14.98 -13.37
N ALA A 103 3.31 -15.76 -12.78
CA ALA A 103 1.94 -15.85 -13.28
C ALA A 103 1.23 -14.50 -13.25
N ILE A 104 1.38 -13.75 -12.15
CA ILE A 104 0.82 -12.41 -12.02
C ILE A 104 1.50 -11.45 -13.01
N ALA A 105 2.83 -11.55 -13.14
CA ALA A 105 3.59 -10.73 -14.06
C ALA A 105 3.12 -10.90 -15.50
N ASP A 106 2.83 -12.14 -15.91
CA ASP A 106 2.29 -12.43 -17.24
C ASP A 106 0.92 -11.79 -17.46
N GLN A 107 0.05 -11.82 -16.44
CA GLN A 107 -1.27 -11.21 -16.51
C GLN A 107 -1.19 -9.68 -16.61
N ILE A 108 -0.26 -9.08 -15.90
CA ILE A 108 -0.06 -7.62 -15.89
C ILE A 108 0.69 -7.14 -17.12
N GLY A 109 1.49 -8.02 -17.74
CA GLY A 109 2.29 -7.69 -18.91
C GLY A 109 3.61 -7.04 -18.55
N ILE A 110 4.30 -7.55 -17.52
CA ILE A 110 5.63 -7.08 -17.11
C ILE A 110 6.67 -8.20 -17.26
N ASP A 111 7.83 -7.84 -17.80
CA ASP A 111 8.98 -8.73 -17.88
C ASP A 111 9.88 -8.51 -16.67
N LEU A 112 9.86 -9.45 -15.75
CA LEU A 112 10.62 -9.35 -14.49
C LEU A 112 12.14 -9.52 -14.69
N SER A 113 12.60 -9.97 -15.87
CA SER A 113 14.03 -10.06 -16.17
C SER A 113 14.66 -8.71 -16.50
N ARG A 114 13.85 -7.65 -16.65
CA ARG A 114 14.33 -6.29 -16.91
C ARG A 114 15.25 -5.81 -15.80
N GLU A 115 16.29 -5.07 -16.20
CA GLU A 115 17.17 -4.40 -15.25
C GLU A 115 16.39 -3.32 -14.50
N ALA A 116 16.51 -3.32 -13.17
CA ALA A 116 15.80 -2.35 -12.33
C ALA A 116 16.28 -0.92 -12.63
N ALA A 117 17.58 -0.72 -12.85
CA ALA A 117 18.17 0.60 -13.08
C ALA A 117 17.64 1.30 -14.34
N THR A 118 17.26 0.54 -15.37
CA THR A 118 16.79 1.07 -16.65
C THR A 118 15.28 0.94 -16.85
N ALA A 119 14.57 0.39 -15.86
CA ALA A 119 13.13 0.20 -15.94
C ALA A 119 12.41 1.55 -16.00
N SER A 120 11.37 1.63 -16.84
CA SER A 120 10.50 2.81 -16.90
C SER A 120 9.66 2.92 -15.63
N GLY A 121 9.07 4.10 -15.41
CA GLY A 121 8.14 4.31 -14.31
C GLY A 121 6.97 3.33 -14.34
N GLY A 122 6.42 3.07 -15.53
CA GLY A 122 5.34 2.10 -15.71
C GLY A 122 5.78 0.67 -15.39
N GLU A 123 6.99 0.30 -15.78
CA GLU A 123 7.55 -1.02 -15.48
C GLU A 123 7.78 -1.20 -13.99
N ARG A 124 8.37 -0.20 -13.32
CA ARG A 124 8.55 -0.23 -11.86
C ARG A 124 7.23 -0.36 -11.13
N ARG A 125 6.21 0.39 -11.56
CA ARG A 125 4.88 0.36 -10.95
C ARG A 125 4.21 -1.01 -11.13
N ARG A 126 4.30 -1.60 -12.32
CA ARG A 126 3.76 -2.95 -12.56
C ARG A 126 4.48 -4.00 -11.72
N ALA A 127 5.79 -3.89 -11.57
CA ALA A 127 6.55 -4.80 -10.70
C ALA A 127 6.09 -4.68 -9.24
N ALA A 128 5.85 -3.46 -8.75
CA ALA A 128 5.33 -3.23 -7.40
C ALA A 128 3.92 -3.77 -7.23
N ILE A 129 3.05 -3.64 -8.22
CA ILE A 129 1.71 -4.23 -8.21
C ILE A 129 1.81 -5.76 -8.16
N CYS A 130 2.69 -6.34 -8.95
CA CYS A 130 2.94 -7.78 -8.96
C CYS A 130 3.35 -8.27 -7.57
N ARG A 131 4.31 -7.60 -6.93
CA ARG A 131 4.77 -7.93 -5.59
C ARG A 131 3.63 -7.81 -4.57
N ALA A 132 2.86 -6.75 -4.63
CA ALA A 132 1.75 -6.51 -3.71
C ALA A 132 0.67 -7.58 -3.85
N LEU A 133 0.26 -7.91 -5.06
CA LEU A 133 -0.77 -8.93 -5.29
C LEU A 133 -0.29 -10.33 -4.91
N ALA A 134 0.97 -10.65 -5.18
CA ALA A 134 1.54 -11.95 -4.83
C ALA A 134 1.62 -12.17 -3.31
N SER A 135 1.70 -11.10 -2.52
CA SER A 135 1.71 -11.18 -1.07
C SER A 135 0.32 -11.41 -0.45
N GLU A 136 -0.73 -11.47 -1.26
CA GLU A 136 -2.12 -11.70 -0.82
C GLU A 136 -2.57 -10.78 0.32
N PRO A 137 -2.59 -9.46 0.11
CA PRO A 137 -2.97 -8.53 1.16
C PRO A 137 -4.47 -8.58 1.46
N ASP A 138 -4.82 -8.41 2.74
CA ASP A 138 -6.22 -8.22 3.15
C ASP A 138 -6.70 -6.80 2.82
N ILE A 139 -5.80 -5.84 2.95
CA ILE A 139 -6.04 -4.43 2.59
C ILE A 139 -4.90 -3.97 1.69
N LEU A 140 -5.25 -3.51 0.51
CA LEU A 140 -4.30 -2.92 -0.44
C LEU A 140 -4.60 -1.44 -0.59
N LEU A 141 -3.61 -0.62 -0.26
CA LEU A 141 -3.70 0.84 -0.34
C LEU A 141 -2.96 1.31 -1.59
N LEU A 142 -3.67 2.00 -2.46
CA LEU A 142 -3.13 2.49 -3.71
C LEU A 142 -3.01 4.02 -3.66
N ASP A 143 -1.78 4.52 -3.72
CA ASP A 143 -1.51 5.96 -3.80
C ASP A 143 -1.36 6.32 -5.28
N GLU A 144 -2.48 6.69 -5.87
CA GLU A 144 -2.63 6.94 -7.31
C GLU A 144 -2.18 5.76 -8.17
#